data_170b96a3271070b737c35eb70baf9039
#
_entry.id   170b96a3271070b737c35eb70baf9039
#
_cell.length_a   1.000
_cell.length_b   1.000
_cell.length_c   1.000
_cell.angle_alpha   90.00
_cell.angle_beta   90.00
_cell.angle_gamma   90.00
#
_symmetry.space_group_name_H-M   'P 1'
#
loop_
_entity.id
_entity.type
_entity.pdbx_description
1 polymer ?
#
loop_
_entity_poly.entity_id
_entity_poly.type
_entity_poly.pdbx_seq_one_letter_code
_entity_poly.pdbx_strand_id
1 'polypeptide(L)'
;MAKIKSAKLRLDKNEIPQTRAERNIAWVERFLVVPEGRMVGRPMTLRAWQRDILRGIYDQPTRRAIISFGRKNGKTALSACLLLLHLCGPEARANSQLFSAAQSRDQAAILFSLAAKMVRMNPDLNREVTVRDTAKQLFCRELGTLYRALSADASTAYGLSPVFVVHDELGQVRGPRSELYEALETATGAQDSPLSIIISTQAPTEADLLSTLIDDAETGADERVRLYIYSAPLDADPFSEEAIKAANPAFGDFQNAEEVLAMAADAERMPSREAEYRNLILNQRVEVNNPIVSRAVWAACGGEVADFGDAPVYGGLDLSETQDLTALVLMAPIDGVWHVKPTFWLPGDGL
;
A
#
# COMPACT_ATOMS: atom_id res chain seq x y z
N MET A 1 -32.72 -1.85 -20.40
CA MET A 1 -31.47 -2.54 -20.00
C MET A 1 -31.16 -3.64 -20.98
N ALA A 2 -30.15 -3.45 -21.83
CA ALA A 2 -29.72 -4.48 -22.78
C ALA A 2 -29.11 -5.65 -22.01
N LYS A 3 -29.62 -6.85 -22.21
CA LYS A 3 -29.04 -8.09 -21.68
C LYS A 3 -27.68 -8.31 -22.36
N ILE A 4 -26.60 -8.01 -21.63
CA ILE A 4 -25.23 -8.27 -22.06
C ILE A 4 -25.06 -9.77 -22.22
N LYS A 5 -24.86 -10.25 -23.44
CA LYS A 5 -24.68 -11.66 -23.80
C LYS A 5 -23.20 -12.03 -23.87
N SER A 6 -22.43 -11.92 -22.78
CA SER A 6 -21.16 -12.63 -22.69
C SER A 6 -21.39 -13.97 -21.99
N ALA A 7 -21.56 -15.02 -22.75
CA ALA A 7 -21.77 -16.34 -22.18
C ALA A 7 -20.47 -17.01 -21.68
N LYS A 8 -19.28 -16.46 -22.06
CA LYS A 8 -18.00 -17.16 -21.88
C LYS A 8 -17.23 -16.84 -20.60
N LEU A 9 -17.42 -15.63 -20.04
CA LEU A 9 -16.79 -15.20 -18.78
C LEU A 9 -17.77 -15.19 -17.60
N ARG A 10 -18.81 -16.02 -17.66
CA ARG A 10 -19.81 -16.18 -16.59
C ARG A 10 -19.63 -17.50 -15.87
N LEU A 11 -19.88 -17.47 -14.57
CA LEU A 11 -20.07 -18.68 -13.79
C LEU A 11 -21.33 -19.40 -14.26
N ASP A 12 -21.33 -20.72 -14.18
CA ASP A 12 -22.48 -21.53 -14.52
C ASP A 12 -23.67 -21.17 -13.61
N LYS A 13 -24.88 -21.11 -14.19
CA LYS A 13 -26.08 -20.65 -13.47
C LYS A 13 -26.38 -21.43 -12.19
N ASN A 14 -25.96 -22.69 -12.14
CA ASN A 14 -26.18 -23.58 -11.00
C ASN A 14 -25.09 -23.45 -9.93
N GLU A 15 -24.01 -22.68 -10.18
CA GLU A 15 -22.85 -22.50 -9.31
C GLU A 15 -22.68 -21.05 -8.85
N ILE A 16 -23.68 -20.17 -9.12
CA ILE A 16 -23.56 -18.76 -8.73
C ILE A 16 -23.71 -18.63 -7.21
N PRO A 17 -22.65 -18.24 -6.48
CA PRO A 17 -22.72 -18.03 -5.06
C PRO A 17 -23.71 -16.94 -4.67
N GLN A 18 -24.22 -16.99 -3.42
CA GLN A 18 -25.28 -16.09 -2.95
C GLN A 18 -24.80 -14.66 -2.73
N THR A 19 -23.55 -14.47 -2.21
CA THR A 19 -23.04 -13.13 -1.94
C THR A 19 -22.27 -12.58 -3.12
N ARG A 20 -22.14 -11.25 -3.17
CA ARG A 20 -21.37 -10.53 -4.19
C ARG A 20 -19.89 -10.91 -4.13
N ALA A 21 -19.31 -10.98 -2.91
CA ALA A 21 -17.92 -11.35 -2.72
C ALA A 21 -17.64 -12.79 -3.15
N GLU A 22 -18.46 -13.77 -2.73
CA GLU A 22 -18.24 -15.17 -3.11
C GLU A 22 -18.34 -15.38 -4.63
N ARG A 23 -19.21 -14.64 -5.31
CA ARG A 23 -19.27 -14.64 -6.77
C ARG A 23 -17.98 -14.10 -7.40
N ASN A 24 -17.42 -13.04 -6.83
CA ASN A 24 -16.15 -12.45 -7.29
C ASN A 24 -14.97 -13.39 -7.03
N ILE A 25 -14.93 -14.03 -5.86
CA ILE A 25 -13.94 -15.04 -5.50
C ILE A 25 -13.99 -16.22 -6.48
N ALA A 26 -15.18 -16.78 -6.71
CA ALA A 26 -15.36 -17.90 -7.63
C ALA A 26 -14.94 -17.54 -9.07
N TRP A 27 -15.23 -16.31 -9.52
CA TRP A 27 -14.81 -15.83 -10.82
C TRP A 27 -13.28 -15.71 -10.93
N VAL A 28 -12.62 -15.14 -9.93
CA VAL A 28 -11.15 -15.01 -9.86
C VAL A 28 -10.50 -16.41 -9.95
N GLU A 29 -10.97 -17.35 -9.14
CA GLU A 29 -10.40 -18.70 -9.09
C GLU A 29 -10.69 -19.53 -10.34
N ARG A 30 -11.77 -19.24 -11.05
CA ARG A 30 -12.15 -19.91 -12.29
C ARG A 30 -11.38 -19.39 -13.50
N PHE A 31 -11.19 -18.07 -13.61
CA PHE A 31 -10.70 -17.45 -14.84
C PHE A 31 -9.29 -16.90 -14.75
N LEU A 32 -8.75 -16.63 -13.55
CA LEU A 32 -7.43 -16.07 -13.43
C LEU A 32 -6.38 -17.13 -13.11
N VAL A 33 -5.16 -16.83 -13.53
CA VAL A 33 -3.99 -17.66 -13.27
C VAL A 33 -2.89 -16.83 -12.63
N VAL A 34 -2.00 -17.47 -11.90
CA VAL A 34 -0.83 -16.81 -11.31
C VAL A 34 0.08 -16.31 -12.43
N PRO A 35 0.33 -14.98 -12.53
CA PRO A 35 1.04 -14.43 -13.69
C PRO A 35 2.54 -14.56 -13.62
N GLU A 36 3.11 -14.73 -12.42
CA GLU A 36 4.57 -14.73 -12.18
C GLU A 36 4.95 -15.58 -10.97
N GLY A 37 6.26 -15.85 -10.84
CA GLY A 37 6.84 -16.52 -9.68
C GLY A 37 6.73 -18.04 -9.72
N ARG A 38 6.96 -18.66 -8.57
CA ARG A 38 7.06 -20.12 -8.42
C ARG A 38 5.80 -20.88 -8.86
N MET A 39 4.63 -20.24 -8.77
CA MET A 39 3.34 -20.83 -9.12
C MET A 39 2.78 -20.35 -10.46
N VAL A 40 3.61 -19.76 -11.33
CA VAL A 40 3.18 -19.24 -12.64
C VAL A 40 2.39 -20.28 -13.44
N GLY A 41 1.26 -19.86 -14.03
CA GLY A 41 0.38 -20.70 -14.84
C GLY A 41 -0.60 -21.56 -14.05
N ARG A 42 -0.48 -21.66 -12.74
CA ARG A 42 -1.49 -22.36 -11.91
C ARG A 42 -2.75 -21.51 -11.77
N PRO A 43 -3.93 -22.13 -11.61
CA PRO A 43 -5.14 -21.38 -11.26
C PRO A 43 -4.92 -20.50 -10.05
N MET A 44 -5.46 -19.28 -10.08
CA MET A 44 -5.44 -18.40 -8.92
C MET A 44 -6.27 -19.02 -7.78
N THR A 45 -5.67 -19.11 -6.61
CA THR A 45 -6.36 -19.56 -5.39
C THR A 45 -6.20 -18.48 -4.34
N LEU A 46 -7.29 -17.83 -3.97
CA LEU A 46 -7.28 -16.77 -2.95
C LEU A 46 -7.14 -17.38 -1.55
N ARG A 47 -6.21 -16.83 -0.76
CA ARG A 47 -5.99 -17.22 0.64
C ARG A 47 -7.11 -16.67 1.52
N ALA A 48 -7.26 -17.21 2.72
CA ALA A 48 -8.31 -16.79 3.65
C ALA A 48 -8.32 -15.26 3.84
N TRP A 49 -7.17 -14.66 4.12
CA TRP A 49 -7.03 -13.22 4.30
C TRP A 49 -7.40 -12.41 3.05
N GLN A 50 -7.11 -12.90 1.83
CA GLN A 50 -7.53 -12.24 0.59
C GLN A 50 -9.04 -12.35 0.39
N ARG A 51 -9.64 -13.50 0.72
CA ARG A 51 -11.09 -13.69 0.67
C ARG A 51 -11.80 -12.76 1.65
N ASP A 52 -11.24 -12.57 2.86
CA ASP A 52 -11.80 -11.67 3.87
C ASP A 52 -11.75 -10.20 3.41
N ILE A 53 -10.66 -9.79 2.75
CA ILE A 53 -10.59 -8.47 2.09
C ILE A 53 -11.70 -8.33 1.03
N LEU A 54 -11.89 -9.32 0.16
CA LEU A 54 -12.94 -9.25 -0.86
C LEU A 54 -14.35 -9.22 -0.25
N ARG A 55 -14.60 -10.01 0.81
CA ARG A 55 -15.88 -9.98 1.55
C ARG A 55 -16.17 -8.59 2.12
N GLY A 56 -15.21 -8.00 2.78
CA GLY A 56 -15.37 -6.66 3.33
C GLY A 56 -15.55 -5.57 2.27
N ILE A 57 -14.95 -5.72 1.09
CA ILE A 57 -15.11 -4.76 0.00
C ILE A 57 -16.45 -4.92 -0.72
N TYR A 58 -16.86 -6.15 -1.04
CA TYR A 58 -17.98 -6.39 -1.97
C TYR A 58 -19.30 -6.73 -1.29
N ASP A 59 -19.31 -7.26 -0.08
CA ASP A 59 -20.55 -7.53 0.65
C ASP A 59 -21.02 -6.34 1.50
N GLN A 60 -20.28 -5.24 1.47
CA GLN A 60 -20.57 -3.98 2.15
C GLN A 60 -20.61 -2.80 1.15
N PRO A 61 -21.25 -1.68 1.49
CA PRO A 61 -21.28 -0.49 0.64
C PRO A 61 -19.94 0.25 0.70
N THR A 62 -18.92 -0.29 0.06
CA THR A 62 -17.55 0.25 0.10
C THR A 62 -17.32 1.24 -1.05
N ARG A 63 -16.85 2.44 -0.71
CA ARG A 63 -16.36 3.46 -1.65
C ARG A 63 -14.83 3.46 -1.76
N ARG A 64 -14.16 3.22 -0.64
CA ARG A 64 -12.69 3.17 -0.57
C ARG A 64 -12.25 1.99 0.28
N ALA A 65 -11.22 1.28 -0.18
CA ALA A 65 -10.54 0.28 0.62
C ALA A 65 -9.04 0.58 0.68
N ILE A 66 -8.49 0.66 1.88
CA ILE A 66 -7.07 0.84 2.14
C ILE A 66 -6.53 -0.53 2.58
N ILE A 67 -5.55 -1.03 1.82
CA ILE A 67 -4.96 -2.34 2.03
C ILE A 67 -3.46 -2.17 2.20
N SER A 68 -2.93 -2.43 3.40
CA SER A 68 -1.53 -2.21 3.72
C SER A 68 -0.91 -3.45 4.37
N PHE A 69 0.19 -3.90 3.79
CA PHE A 69 1.01 -5.01 4.30
C PHE A 69 2.43 -4.98 3.71
N GLY A 70 3.34 -5.72 4.30
CA GLY A 70 4.75 -5.78 3.91
C GLY A 70 4.96 -6.08 2.42
N ARG A 71 6.15 -5.83 1.91
CA ARG A 71 6.51 -6.13 0.52
C ARG A 71 6.46 -7.63 0.21
N LYS A 72 6.27 -7.97 -1.07
CA LYS A 72 6.25 -9.36 -1.60
C LYS A 72 5.07 -10.23 -1.12
N ASN A 73 4.03 -9.64 -0.56
CA ASN A 73 2.78 -10.32 -0.20
C ASN A 73 1.73 -10.33 -1.34
N GLY A 74 2.13 -10.10 -2.58
CA GLY A 74 1.24 -10.21 -3.75
C GLY A 74 0.28 -9.04 -3.93
N LYS A 75 0.60 -7.83 -3.41
CA LYS A 75 -0.21 -6.60 -3.57
C LYS A 75 -0.67 -6.40 -5.00
N THR A 76 0.27 -6.33 -5.93
CA THR A 76 -0.01 -6.03 -7.33
C THR A 76 -0.80 -7.15 -8.02
N ALA A 77 -0.57 -8.42 -7.64
CA ALA A 77 -1.35 -9.54 -8.17
C ALA A 77 -2.82 -9.48 -7.69
N LEU A 78 -3.06 -9.13 -6.42
CA LEU A 78 -4.40 -8.89 -5.89
C LEU A 78 -5.07 -7.72 -6.62
N SER A 79 -4.35 -6.60 -6.80
CA SER A 79 -4.85 -5.46 -7.56
C SER A 79 -5.21 -5.81 -9.00
N ALA A 80 -4.41 -6.67 -9.66
CA ALA A 80 -4.73 -7.16 -11.01
C ALA A 80 -6.00 -8.04 -11.03
N CYS A 81 -6.23 -8.85 -10.01
CA CYS A 81 -7.48 -9.60 -9.87
C CYS A 81 -8.68 -8.66 -9.73
N LEU A 82 -8.59 -7.66 -8.84
CA LEU A 82 -9.66 -6.66 -8.65
C LEU A 82 -9.90 -5.84 -9.92
N LEU A 83 -8.85 -5.44 -10.62
CA LEU A 83 -8.95 -4.75 -11.90
C LEU A 83 -9.72 -5.59 -12.93
N LEU A 84 -9.38 -6.86 -13.09
CA LEU A 84 -10.01 -7.74 -14.08
C LEU A 84 -11.48 -8.06 -13.72
N LEU A 85 -11.83 -8.12 -12.44
CA LEU A 85 -13.23 -8.19 -11.99
C LEU A 85 -14.05 -7.02 -12.51
N HIS A 86 -13.50 -5.81 -12.49
CA HIS A 86 -14.18 -4.60 -12.97
C HIS A 86 -14.05 -4.37 -14.48
N LEU A 87 -13.05 -4.95 -15.13
CA LEU A 87 -12.86 -4.82 -16.58
C LEU A 87 -13.79 -5.73 -17.37
N CYS A 88 -13.87 -7.00 -16.99
CA CYS A 88 -14.56 -8.04 -17.75
C CYS A 88 -15.25 -9.11 -16.87
N GLY A 89 -15.16 -9.00 -15.55
CA GLY A 89 -15.76 -9.92 -14.58
C GLY A 89 -17.15 -9.48 -14.09
N PRO A 90 -17.62 -10.04 -12.96
CA PRO A 90 -18.94 -9.75 -12.40
C PRO A 90 -19.20 -8.29 -12.03
N GLU A 91 -18.16 -7.51 -11.77
CA GLU A 91 -18.23 -6.10 -11.39
C GLU A 91 -18.18 -5.15 -12.59
N ALA A 92 -17.97 -5.65 -13.79
CA ALA A 92 -17.82 -4.82 -14.98
C ALA A 92 -19.12 -4.10 -15.35
N ARG A 93 -19.01 -2.81 -15.64
CA ARG A 93 -20.11 -1.94 -16.09
C ARG A 93 -19.85 -1.51 -17.52
N ALA A 94 -20.84 -1.64 -18.40
CA ALA A 94 -20.70 -1.29 -19.81
C ALA A 94 -20.24 0.16 -20.00
N ASN A 95 -19.30 0.36 -20.94
CA ASN A 95 -18.76 1.67 -21.34
C ASN A 95 -18.07 2.44 -20.19
N SER A 96 -17.55 1.75 -19.20
CA SER A 96 -16.89 2.36 -18.04
C SER A 96 -15.39 2.51 -18.21
N GLN A 97 -14.81 3.40 -17.42
CA GLN A 97 -13.38 3.67 -17.36
C GLN A 97 -12.80 3.21 -16.02
N LEU A 98 -11.65 2.56 -16.10
CA LEU A 98 -10.89 2.07 -14.95
C LEU A 98 -9.47 2.62 -15.04
N PHE A 99 -8.89 2.98 -13.89
CA PHE A 99 -7.53 3.51 -13.85
C PHE A 99 -6.70 2.85 -12.75
N SER A 100 -5.40 2.80 -12.96
CA SER A 100 -4.43 2.72 -11.87
C SER A 100 -3.54 3.94 -11.89
N ALA A 101 -3.14 4.39 -10.71
CA ALA A 101 -2.27 5.52 -10.50
C ALA A 101 -1.02 5.08 -9.72
N ALA A 102 0.15 5.49 -10.18
CA ALA A 102 1.44 5.31 -9.51
C ALA A 102 2.34 6.52 -9.71
N GLN A 103 3.41 6.64 -8.91
CA GLN A 103 4.30 7.80 -8.94
C GLN A 103 5.06 7.93 -10.26
N SER A 104 5.47 6.81 -10.87
CA SER A 104 6.20 6.81 -12.13
C SER A 104 5.52 5.94 -13.20
N ARG A 105 5.90 6.16 -14.47
CA ARG A 105 5.43 5.34 -15.60
C ARG A 105 5.78 3.87 -15.43
N ASP A 106 6.97 3.58 -14.92
CA ASP A 106 7.43 2.21 -14.75
C ASP A 106 6.63 1.49 -13.66
N GLN A 107 6.35 2.16 -12.54
CA GLN A 107 5.48 1.63 -11.49
C GLN A 107 4.05 1.41 -12.00
N ALA A 108 3.46 2.39 -12.72
CA ALA A 108 2.14 2.25 -13.31
C ALA A 108 2.07 1.08 -14.31
N ALA A 109 3.17 0.78 -15.01
CA ALA A 109 3.26 -0.34 -15.94
C ALA A 109 3.27 -1.72 -15.25
N ILE A 110 3.61 -1.83 -13.96
CA ILE A 110 3.71 -3.11 -13.25
C ILE A 110 2.32 -3.76 -13.14
N LEU A 111 1.31 -3.03 -12.65
CA LEU A 111 -0.05 -3.53 -12.54
C LEU A 111 -0.63 -3.92 -13.92
N PHE A 112 -0.45 -3.04 -14.92
CA PHE A 112 -0.83 -3.33 -16.31
C PHE A 112 -0.19 -4.63 -16.79
N SER A 113 1.12 -4.80 -16.58
CA SER A 113 1.86 -5.96 -17.07
C SER A 113 1.36 -7.27 -16.45
N LEU A 114 1.07 -7.26 -15.14
CA LEU A 114 0.51 -8.43 -14.46
C LEU A 114 -0.90 -8.77 -14.97
N ALA A 115 -1.77 -7.78 -15.09
CA ALA A 115 -3.13 -7.98 -15.63
C ALA A 115 -3.08 -8.47 -17.10
N ALA A 116 -2.18 -7.90 -17.93
CA ALA A 116 -1.99 -8.33 -19.30
C ALA A 116 -1.47 -9.78 -19.41
N LYS A 117 -0.58 -10.21 -18.50
CA LYS A 117 -0.13 -11.61 -18.43
C LYS A 117 -1.29 -12.54 -18.07
N MET A 118 -2.10 -12.20 -17.03
CA MET A 118 -3.29 -12.98 -16.68
C MET A 118 -4.25 -13.14 -17.86
N VAL A 119 -4.49 -12.04 -18.60
CA VAL A 119 -5.34 -12.08 -19.83
C VAL A 119 -4.76 -13.04 -20.87
N ARG A 120 -3.47 -12.90 -21.20
CA ARG A 120 -2.82 -13.72 -22.24
C ARG A 120 -2.72 -15.19 -21.88
N MET A 121 -2.63 -15.51 -20.60
CA MET A 121 -2.50 -16.89 -20.11
C MET A 121 -3.86 -17.65 -20.06
N ASN A 122 -4.97 -16.95 -20.13
CA ASN A 122 -6.30 -17.55 -20.20
C ASN A 122 -6.92 -17.34 -21.60
N PRO A 123 -7.20 -18.41 -22.37
CA PRO A 123 -7.74 -18.29 -23.74
C PRO A 123 -9.07 -17.53 -23.83
N ASP A 124 -9.94 -17.65 -22.83
CA ASP A 124 -11.24 -16.98 -22.84
C ASP A 124 -11.08 -15.48 -22.59
N LEU A 125 -10.23 -15.09 -21.61
CA LEU A 125 -9.90 -13.69 -21.38
C LEU A 125 -9.20 -13.06 -22.59
N ASN A 126 -8.24 -13.77 -23.18
CA ASN A 126 -7.47 -13.28 -24.33
C ASN A 126 -8.35 -13.04 -25.58
N ARG A 127 -9.47 -13.77 -25.68
CA ARG A 127 -10.45 -13.56 -26.77
C ARG A 127 -11.29 -12.29 -26.56
N GLU A 128 -11.65 -11.98 -25.31
CA GLU A 128 -12.55 -10.89 -24.97
C GLU A 128 -11.82 -9.56 -24.71
N VAL A 129 -10.57 -9.61 -24.24
CA VAL A 129 -9.81 -8.45 -23.84
C VAL A 129 -8.66 -8.16 -24.81
N THR A 130 -8.65 -6.96 -25.37
CA THR A 130 -7.55 -6.46 -26.20
C THR A 130 -6.49 -5.81 -25.32
N VAL A 131 -5.25 -6.31 -25.40
CA VAL A 131 -4.08 -5.74 -24.71
C VAL A 131 -3.35 -4.78 -25.65
N ARG A 132 -3.15 -3.53 -25.21
CA ARG A 132 -2.41 -2.49 -25.94
C ARG A 132 -1.17 -2.12 -25.15
N ASP A 133 -0.05 -2.81 -25.41
CA ASP A 133 1.19 -2.71 -24.61
C ASP A 133 1.80 -1.31 -24.61
N THR A 134 1.86 -0.65 -25.76
CA THR A 134 2.43 0.70 -25.86
C THR A 134 1.65 1.73 -25.06
N ALA A 135 0.33 1.65 -25.10
CA ALA A 135 -0.56 2.56 -24.41
C ALA A 135 -0.84 2.18 -22.96
N LYS A 136 -0.34 1.02 -22.50
CA LYS A 136 -0.63 0.43 -21.18
C LYS A 136 -2.13 0.38 -20.90
N GLN A 137 -2.90 -0.18 -21.86
CA GLN A 137 -4.35 -0.25 -21.83
C GLN A 137 -4.85 -1.69 -21.99
N LEU A 138 -5.97 -1.98 -21.33
CA LEU A 138 -6.78 -3.18 -21.54
C LEU A 138 -8.19 -2.74 -21.96
N PHE A 139 -8.73 -3.36 -22.98
CA PHE A 139 -10.05 -3.03 -23.50
C PHE A 139 -10.90 -4.30 -23.66
N CYS A 140 -12.01 -4.38 -22.93
CA CYS A 140 -12.98 -5.45 -23.10
C CYS A 140 -13.95 -5.07 -24.22
N ARG A 141 -13.92 -5.81 -25.33
CA ARG A 141 -14.64 -5.49 -26.56
C ARG A 141 -16.16 -5.52 -26.38
N GLU A 142 -16.66 -6.52 -25.67
CA GLU A 142 -18.09 -6.74 -25.51
C GLU A 142 -18.74 -5.68 -24.61
N LEU A 143 -18.05 -5.31 -23.53
CA LEU A 143 -18.55 -4.37 -22.53
C LEU A 143 -18.21 -2.91 -22.84
N GLY A 144 -17.23 -2.67 -23.73
CA GLY A 144 -16.71 -1.32 -23.98
C GLY A 144 -15.95 -0.73 -22.80
N THR A 145 -15.55 -1.57 -21.81
CA THR A 145 -14.78 -1.13 -20.65
C THR A 145 -13.33 -0.90 -21.03
N LEU A 146 -12.75 0.18 -20.51
CA LEU A 146 -11.38 0.58 -20.79
C LEU A 146 -10.60 0.78 -19.49
N TYR A 147 -9.48 0.10 -19.36
CA TYR A 147 -8.48 0.37 -18.34
C TYR A 147 -7.28 1.08 -18.92
N ARG A 148 -6.73 2.06 -18.17
CA ARG A 148 -5.46 2.74 -18.45
C ARG A 148 -4.62 2.89 -17.18
N ALA A 149 -3.31 2.66 -17.32
CA ALA A 149 -2.34 3.01 -16.30
C ALA A 149 -1.96 4.51 -16.43
N LEU A 150 -1.97 5.24 -15.32
CA LEU A 150 -1.62 6.65 -15.20
C LEU A 150 -0.40 6.83 -14.30
N SER A 151 0.42 7.85 -14.56
CA SER A 151 1.51 8.26 -13.69
C SER A 151 1.37 9.72 -13.29
N ALA A 152 2.06 10.14 -12.22
CA ALA A 152 2.04 11.51 -11.73
C ALA A 152 2.48 12.54 -12.77
N ASP A 153 3.31 12.15 -13.74
CA ASP A 153 3.73 13.01 -14.86
C ASP A 153 2.61 13.30 -15.86
N ALA A 154 1.47 12.62 -15.76
CA ALA A 154 0.36 12.79 -16.68
C ALA A 154 -0.58 13.91 -16.22
N SER A 155 -0.37 15.11 -16.70
CA SER A 155 -1.23 16.32 -16.49
C SER A 155 -2.69 16.17 -16.96
N THR A 156 -3.15 14.96 -17.31
CA THR A 156 -4.40 14.66 -18.01
C THR A 156 -5.46 13.97 -17.16
N ALA A 157 -5.42 14.06 -15.83
CA ALA A 157 -6.44 13.44 -14.97
C ALA A 157 -7.78 14.20 -14.96
N TYR A 158 -7.84 15.41 -15.54
CA TYR A 158 -9.07 16.19 -15.65
C TYR A 158 -9.99 15.67 -16.78
N GLY A 159 -11.28 15.56 -16.50
CA GLY A 159 -12.28 15.06 -17.45
C GLY A 159 -12.46 13.54 -17.49
N LEU A 160 -11.82 12.80 -16.55
CA LEU A 160 -12.03 11.37 -16.35
C LEU A 160 -13.31 11.13 -15.54
N SER A 161 -13.90 9.94 -15.68
CA SER A 161 -15.07 9.51 -14.90
C SER A 161 -14.95 8.03 -14.53
N PRO A 162 -14.03 7.69 -13.62
CA PRO A 162 -13.74 6.31 -13.27
C PRO A 162 -14.83 5.67 -12.43
N VAL A 163 -15.14 4.40 -12.72
CA VAL A 163 -15.92 3.54 -11.83
C VAL A 163 -15.04 2.76 -10.86
N PHE A 164 -13.76 2.59 -11.22
CA PHE A 164 -12.78 1.84 -10.43
C PHE A 164 -11.39 2.45 -10.57
N VAL A 165 -10.74 2.67 -9.44
CA VAL A 165 -9.37 3.21 -9.38
C VAL A 165 -8.52 2.36 -8.44
N VAL A 166 -7.26 2.11 -8.83
CA VAL A 166 -6.23 1.54 -7.95
C VAL A 166 -5.11 2.57 -7.77
N HIS A 167 -4.89 3.00 -6.54
CA HIS A 167 -3.72 3.79 -6.16
C HIS A 167 -2.65 2.82 -5.64
N ASP A 168 -1.65 2.56 -6.49
CA ASP A 168 -0.57 1.62 -6.17
C ASP A 168 0.60 2.35 -5.52
N GLU A 169 1.09 1.81 -4.40
CA GLU A 169 2.20 2.33 -3.59
C GLU A 169 2.02 3.81 -3.16
N LEU A 170 0.79 4.21 -2.75
CA LEU A 170 0.51 5.57 -2.28
C LEU A 170 1.36 5.96 -1.05
N GLY A 171 1.84 5.01 -0.25
CA GLY A 171 2.76 5.25 0.86
C GLY A 171 4.14 5.77 0.46
N GLN A 172 4.47 5.79 -0.85
CA GLN A 172 5.69 6.42 -1.35
C GLN A 172 5.53 7.91 -1.66
N VAL A 173 4.29 8.41 -1.66
CA VAL A 173 4.00 9.86 -1.81
C VAL A 173 4.40 10.58 -0.56
N ARG A 174 5.27 11.59 -0.70
CA ARG A 174 5.72 12.42 0.41
C ARG A 174 4.83 13.63 0.59
N GLY A 175 4.60 13.98 1.86
CA GLY A 175 3.75 15.08 2.25
C GLY A 175 2.25 14.77 2.19
N PRO A 176 1.40 15.71 2.59
CA PRO A 176 -0.03 15.48 2.84
C PRO A 176 -0.88 15.48 1.58
N ARG A 177 -0.33 15.73 0.40
CA ARG A 177 -1.10 15.91 -0.83
C ARG A 177 -0.53 15.17 -2.03
N SER A 178 -1.41 14.78 -2.94
CA SER A 178 -1.07 14.24 -4.25
C SER A 178 -2.09 14.71 -5.28
N GLU A 179 -1.67 15.52 -6.25
CA GLU A 179 -2.55 16.03 -7.30
C GLU A 179 -3.22 14.90 -8.09
N LEU A 180 -2.48 13.85 -8.41
CA LEU A 180 -3.03 12.69 -9.13
C LEU A 180 -4.09 11.96 -8.31
N TYR A 181 -3.85 11.74 -7.01
CA TYR A 181 -4.82 11.14 -6.10
C TYR A 181 -6.09 12.00 -6.01
N GLU A 182 -5.95 13.30 -5.73
CA GLU A 182 -7.06 14.24 -5.60
C GLU A 182 -7.89 14.34 -6.89
N ALA A 183 -7.23 14.40 -8.05
CA ALA A 183 -7.90 14.46 -9.33
C ALA A 183 -8.72 13.20 -9.63
N LEU A 184 -8.19 12.02 -9.34
CA LEU A 184 -8.91 10.75 -9.55
C LEU A 184 -10.05 10.57 -8.55
N GLU A 185 -9.85 10.87 -7.26
CA GLU A 185 -10.90 10.76 -6.24
C GLU A 185 -12.07 11.72 -6.52
N THR A 186 -11.79 12.95 -6.93
CA THR A 186 -12.84 13.90 -7.33
C THR A 186 -13.57 13.47 -8.59
N ALA A 187 -12.85 12.87 -9.54
CA ALA A 187 -13.43 12.36 -10.79
C ALA A 187 -14.41 11.18 -10.57
N THR A 188 -14.31 10.45 -9.48
CA THR A 188 -15.26 9.37 -9.13
C THR A 188 -16.65 9.90 -8.81
N GLY A 189 -16.79 11.17 -8.43
CA GLY A 189 -18.05 11.78 -7.99
C GLY A 189 -19.19 11.77 -9.02
N ALA A 190 -18.89 11.51 -10.29
CA ALA A 190 -19.89 11.35 -11.36
C ALA A 190 -20.53 9.95 -11.40
N GLN A 191 -20.06 9.01 -10.58
CA GLN A 191 -20.50 7.61 -10.61
C GLN A 191 -21.38 7.27 -9.40
N ASP A 192 -22.41 6.46 -9.60
CA ASP A 192 -23.34 6.06 -8.53
C ASP A 192 -22.69 5.21 -7.43
N SER A 193 -21.67 4.42 -7.76
CA SER A 193 -21.04 3.47 -6.86
C SER A 193 -19.60 3.23 -7.31
N PRO A 194 -18.73 4.23 -7.22
CA PRO A 194 -17.31 4.06 -7.56
C PRO A 194 -16.60 3.27 -6.46
N LEU A 195 -15.52 2.61 -6.83
CA LEU A 195 -14.63 1.94 -5.88
C LEU A 195 -13.20 2.39 -6.08
N SER A 196 -12.59 2.90 -5.03
CA SER A 196 -11.18 3.26 -4.97
C SER A 196 -10.43 2.26 -4.08
N ILE A 197 -9.36 1.66 -4.59
CA ILE A 197 -8.47 0.77 -3.87
C ILE A 197 -7.14 1.46 -3.69
N ILE A 198 -6.71 1.63 -2.45
CA ILE A 198 -5.36 2.04 -2.09
C ILE A 198 -4.62 0.80 -1.62
N ILE A 199 -3.51 0.46 -2.28
CA ILE A 199 -2.71 -0.70 -1.92
C ILE A 199 -1.23 -0.34 -1.83
N SER A 200 -0.64 -0.48 -0.63
CA SER A 200 0.71 0.01 -0.35
C SER A 200 1.31 -0.64 0.89
N THR A 201 2.60 -0.41 1.14
CA THR A 201 3.14 -0.36 2.50
C THR A 201 2.72 0.94 3.18
N GLN A 202 2.75 1.02 4.51
CA GLN A 202 2.51 2.29 5.21
C GLN A 202 3.50 3.35 4.77
N ALA A 203 3.07 4.60 4.78
CA ALA A 203 3.98 5.74 4.62
C ALA A 203 4.89 5.86 5.85
N PRO A 204 6.11 6.37 5.69
CA PRO A 204 7.06 6.41 6.81
C PRO A 204 6.75 7.51 7.84
N THR A 205 6.07 8.62 7.45
CA THR A 205 5.79 9.72 8.37
C THR A 205 4.29 9.92 8.61
N GLU A 206 3.94 10.52 9.73
CA GLU A 206 2.55 10.85 10.08
C GLU A 206 1.96 11.93 9.16
N ALA A 207 2.82 12.84 8.65
CA ALA A 207 2.41 13.91 7.76
C ALA A 207 2.16 13.48 6.31
N ASP A 208 2.49 12.24 5.94
CA ASP A 208 2.28 11.76 4.59
C ASP A 208 0.79 11.42 4.33
N LEU A 209 0.36 11.62 3.08
CA LEU A 209 -1.03 11.44 2.67
C LEU A 209 -1.64 10.09 3.10
N LEU A 210 -0.92 8.98 2.88
CA LEU A 210 -1.45 7.66 3.24
C LEU A 210 -1.64 7.52 4.75
N SER A 211 -0.74 8.09 5.57
CA SER A 211 -0.87 8.08 7.02
C SER A 211 -2.14 8.81 7.46
N THR A 212 -2.38 10.01 6.93
CA THR A 212 -3.60 10.76 7.19
C THR A 212 -4.88 10.00 6.80
N LEU A 213 -4.85 9.29 5.66
CA LEU A 213 -5.99 8.48 5.19
C LEU A 213 -6.23 7.23 6.06
N ILE A 214 -5.17 6.63 6.60
CA ILE A 214 -5.26 5.51 7.53
C ILE A 214 -5.84 5.99 8.85
N ASP A 215 -5.31 7.09 9.40
CA ASP A 215 -5.76 7.64 10.69
C ASP A 215 -7.24 8.06 10.63
N ASP A 216 -7.69 8.67 9.53
CA ASP A 216 -9.12 8.96 9.29
C ASP A 216 -9.95 7.67 9.25
N ALA A 217 -9.49 6.64 8.53
CA ALA A 217 -10.19 5.37 8.42
C ALA A 217 -10.29 4.61 9.75
N GLU A 218 -9.29 4.72 10.62
CA GLU A 218 -9.29 4.13 11.98
C GLU A 218 -10.35 4.72 12.88
N THR A 219 -10.76 5.98 12.65
CA THR A 219 -11.87 6.59 13.41
C THR A 219 -13.21 5.91 13.15
N GLY A 220 -13.37 5.21 12.03
CA GLY A 220 -14.63 4.61 11.61
C GLY A 220 -15.72 5.60 11.23
N ALA A 221 -15.40 6.88 11.03
CA ALA A 221 -16.36 7.95 10.76
C ALA A 221 -17.11 7.79 9.41
N ASP A 222 -16.46 7.26 8.37
CA ASP A 222 -17.12 6.90 7.10
C ASP A 222 -17.25 5.37 6.99
N GLU A 223 -18.46 4.87 7.18
CA GLU A 223 -18.77 3.43 7.08
C GLU A 223 -18.53 2.83 5.68
N ARG A 224 -18.27 3.65 4.67
CA ARG A 224 -17.94 3.21 3.31
C ARG A 224 -16.43 3.11 3.07
N VAL A 225 -15.61 3.38 4.07
CA VAL A 225 -14.15 3.16 4.04
C VAL A 225 -13.85 1.84 4.74
N ARG A 226 -13.03 1.00 4.10
CA ARG A 226 -12.54 -0.26 4.67
C ARG A 226 -11.03 -0.20 4.84
N LEU A 227 -10.57 -0.64 6.00
CA LEU A 227 -9.15 -0.62 6.36
C LEU A 227 -8.66 -2.03 6.67
N TYR A 228 -7.60 -2.44 5.98
CA TYR A 228 -6.91 -3.72 6.18
C TYR A 228 -5.43 -3.44 6.37
N ILE A 229 -4.96 -3.44 7.61
CA ILE A 229 -3.56 -3.24 7.95
C ILE A 229 -3.01 -4.53 8.56
N TYR A 230 -1.95 -5.04 7.95
CA TYR A 230 -1.10 -6.09 8.48
C TYR A 230 0.25 -5.45 8.80
N SER A 231 0.50 -5.18 10.05
CA SER A 231 1.69 -4.48 10.54
C SER A 231 2.20 -5.15 11.82
N ALA A 232 3.50 -5.19 12.01
CA ALA A 232 4.05 -5.60 13.29
C ALA A 232 3.80 -4.52 14.35
N PRO A 233 3.48 -4.87 15.61
CA PRO A 233 3.44 -3.90 16.70
C PRO A 233 4.76 -3.15 16.84
N LEU A 234 4.70 -1.85 17.19
CA LEU A 234 5.90 -1.01 17.29
C LEU A 234 6.80 -1.41 18.46
N ASP A 235 6.24 -1.97 19.50
CA ASP A 235 6.89 -2.45 20.72
C ASP A 235 7.40 -3.90 20.64
N ALA A 236 7.04 -4.64 19.58
CA ALA A 236 7.56 -6.00 19.35
C ALA A 236 9.04 -5.97 18.94
N ASP A 237 9.74 -7.07 19.26
CA ASP A 237 11.07 -7.31 18.67
C ASP A 237 10.94 -7.37 17.14
N PRO A 238 11.53 -6.42 16.40
CA PRO A 238 11.37 -6.31 14.96
C PRO A 238 11.98 -7.48 14.18
N PHE A 239 12.89 -8.22 14.78
CA PHE A 239 13.60 -9.32 14.13
C PHE A 239 12.99 -10.68 14.45
N SER A 240 11.96 -10.71 15.31
CA SER A 240 11.22 -11.94 15.62
C SER A 240 10.37 -12.41 14.44
N GLU A 241 10.21 -13.73 14.31
CA GLU A 241 9.36 -14.33 13.28
C GLU A 241 7.89 -13.97 13.49
N GLU A 242 7.47 -13.74 14.73
CA GLU A 242 6.11 -13.28 15.08
C GLU A 242 5.82 -11.89 14.52
N ALA A 243 6.75 -10.95 14.67
CA ALA A 243 6.62 -9.60 14.10
C ALA A 243 6.57 -9.65 12.57
N ILE A 244 7.42 -10.48 11.95
CA ILE A 244 7.42 -10.68 10.50
C ILE A 244 6.06 -11.22 10.03
N LYS A 245 5.53 -12.26 10.67
CA LYS A 245 4.24 -12.86 10.31
C LYS A 245 3.06 -11.91 10.47
N ALA A 246 3.08 -11.05 11.49
CA ALA A 246 2.03 -10.05 11.69
C ALA A 246 1.87 -9.08 10.51
N ALA A 247 2.98 -8.72 9.86
CA ALA A 247 2.98 -7.82 8.71
C ALA A 247 2.91 -8.53 7.35
N ASN A 248 3.11 -9.85 7.32
CA ASN A 248 3.29 -10.61 6.08
C ASN A 248 2.38 -11.84 6.04
N PRO A 249 1.10 -11.68 5.68
CA PRO A 249 0.13 -12.79 5.65
C PRO A 249 0.47 -13.89 4.65
N ALA A 250 1.42 -13.67 3.73
CA ALA A 250 1.91 -14.66 2.77
C ALA A 250 3.23 -15.33 3.21
N PHE A 251 3.73 -15.03 4.42
CA PHE A 251 5.00 -15.57 4.92
C PHE A 251 5.00 -17.11 4.92
N GLY A 252 6.00 -17.68 4.25
CA GLY A 252 6.14 -19.15 4.14
C GLY A 252 5.20 -19.83 3.14
N ASP A 253 4.19 -19.12 2.59
CA ASP A 253 3.34 -19.62 1.49
C ASP A 253 3.96 -19.25 0.14
N PHE A 254 3.59 -18.10 -0.44
CA PHE A 254 4.20 -17.64 -1.68
C PHE A 254 5.27 -16.57 -1.48
N GLN A 255 5.38 -15.96 -0.30
CA GLN A 255 6.53 -15.15 0.10
C GLN A 255 7.64 -16.10 0.61
N ASN A 256 8.87 -15.90 0.14
CA ASN A 256 10.01 -16.72 0.54
C ASN A 256 10.43 -16.36 1.98
N ALA A 257 10.17 -17.29 2.92
CA ALA A 257 10.49 -17.09 4.33
C ALA A 257 12.01 -16.95 4.59
N GLU A 258 12.83 -17.72 3.89
CA GLU A 258 14.29 -17.68 4.07
C GLU A 258 14.86 -16.29 3.69
N GLU A 259 14.39 -15.72 2.58
CA GLU A 259 14.82 -14.38 2.14
C GLU A 259 14.34 -13.29 3.10
N VAL A 260 13.14 -13.39 3.64
CA VAL A 260 12.63 -12.40 4.60
C VAL A 260 13.40 -12.48 5.92
N LEU A 261 13.70 -13.68 6.39
CA LEU A 261 14.54 -13.87 7.59
C LEU A 261 15.98 -13.39 7.37
N ALA A 262 16.54 -13.59 6.17
CA ALA A 262 17.85 -13.03 5.82
C ALA A 262 17.85 -11.50 5.83
N MET A 263 16.77 -10.84 5.31
CA MET A 263 16.60 -9.39 5.39
C MET A 263 16.52 -8.90 6.84
N ALA A 264 15.84 -9.64 7.73
CA ALA A 264 15.77 -9.33 9.16
C ALA A 264 17.17 -9.39 9.81
N ALA A 265 17.92 -10.47 9.59
CA ALA A 265 19.28 -10.63 10.10
C ALA A 265 20.25 -9.56 9.56
N ASP A 266 20.08 -9.14 8.29
CA ASP A 266 20.85 -8.05 7.71
C ASP A 266 20.54 -6.69 8.38
N ALA A 267 19.27 -6.42 8.64
CA ALA A 267 18.86 -5.19 9.31
C ALA A 267 19.28 -5.15 10.78
N GLU A 268 19.23 -6.29 11.48
CA GLU A 268 19.75 -6.43 12.85
C GLU A 268 21.25 -6.14 12.93
N ARG A 269 22.03 -6.67 11.98
CA ARG A 269 23.47 -6.45 11.92
C ARG A 269 23.84 -5.04 11.46
N MET A 270 23.00 -4.39 10.65
CA MET A 270 23.24 -3.08 10.06
C MET A 270 22.17 -2.06 10.45
N PRO A 271 22.36 -1.32 11.57
CA PRO A 271 21.34 -0.38 12.09
C PRO A 271 20.84 0.65 11.08
N SER A 272 21.65 1.05 10.12
CA SER A 272 21.24 1.96 9.03
C SER A 272 20.15 1.41 8.11
N ARG A 273 19.94 0.08 8.10
CA ARG A 273 18.90 -0.59 7.31
C ARG A 273 17.63 -0.88 8.10
N GLU A 274 17.66 -0.72 9.44
CA GLU A 274 16.53 -1.08 10.29
C GLU A 274 15.27 -0.30 9.95
N ALA A 275 15.36 1.01 9.74
CA ALA A 275 14.20 1.85 9.42
C ALA A 275 13.53 1.44 8.10
N GLU A 276 14.33 1.16 7.05
CA GLU A 276 13.81 0.66 5.78
C GLU A 276 13.17 -0.73 5.93
N TYR A 277 13.81 -1.64 6.66
CA TYR A 277 13.29 -2.97 6.96
C TYR A 277 11.94 -2.87 7.71
N ARG A 278 11.86 -2.05 8.76
CA ARG A 278 10.64 -1.84 9.52
C ARG A 278 9.51 -1.30 8.64
N ASN A 279 9.77 -0.32 7.78
CA ASN A 279 8.74 0.20 6.89
C ASN A 279 8.33 -0.78 5.80
N LEU A 280 9.28 -1.41 5.11
CA LEU A 280 8.99 -2.22 3.93
C LEU A 280 8.60 -3.67 4.22
N ILE A 281 9.17 -4.27 5.28
CA ILE A 281 8.91 -5.68 5.64
C ILE A 281 7.90 -5.77 6.78
N LEU A 282 8.10 -4.99 7.85
CA LEU A 282 7.19 -5.00 9.00
C LEU A 282 5.98 -4.08 8.82
N ASN A 283 5.92 -3.35 7.72
CA ASN A 283 4.83 -2.43 7.39
C ASN A 283 4.57 -1.42 8.51
N GLN A 284 5.61 -0.96 9.18
CA GLN A 284 5.53 0.02 10.25
C GLN A 284 5.70 1.43 9.72
N ARG A 285 5.01 2.39 10.34
CA ARG A 285 5.18 3.83 10.10
C ARG A 285 6.44 4.28 10.85
N VAL A 286 7.58 4.28 10.15
CA VAL A 286 8.90 4.63 10.69
C VAL A 286 9.63 5.49 9.67
N GLU A 287 10.13 6.65 10.10
CA GLU A 287 10.92 7.52 9.23
C GLU A 287 12.17 6.80 8.72
N VAL A 288 12.30 6.79 7.39
CA VAL A 288 13.45 6.19 6.70
C VAL A 288 14.56 7.24 6.55
N ASN A 289 14.88 7.95 7.63
CA ASN A 289 16.05 8.80 7.68
C ASN A 289 17.20 7.96 8.24
N ASN A 290 18.40 8.07 7.66
CA ASN A 290 19.59 7.38 8.15
C ASN A 290 19.91 7.88 9.58
N PRO A 291 19.43 7.24 10.64
CA PRO A 291 19.75 7.67 11.98
C PRO A 291 21.24 7.42 12.26
N ILE A 292 21.90 8.34 12.91
CA ILE A 292 23.29 8.19 13.35
C ILE A 292 23.42 6.99 14.30
N VAL A 293 22.36 6.70 15.08
CA VAL A 293 22.25 5.55 16.00
C VAL A 293 20.89 4.87 15.81
N SER A 294 20.83 3.55 15.99
CA SER A 294 19.57 2.83 15.96
C SER A 294 18.63 3.27 17.10
N ARG A 295 17.32 3.10 16.91
CA ARG A 295 16.32 3.42 17.94
C ARG A 295 16.55 2.61 19.23
N ALA A 296 17.00 1.35 19.10
CA ALA A 296 17.32 0.50 20.24
C ALA A 296 18.52 1.04 21.03
N VAL A 297 19.58 1.47 20.35
CA VAL A 297 20.75 2.11 20.99
C VAL A 297 20.34 3.42 21.64
N TRP A 298 19.53 4.24 20.97
CA TRP A 298 19.03 5.49 21.55
C TRP A 298 18.17 5.25 22.81
N ALA A 299 17.26 4.28 22.76
CA ALA A 299 16.43 3.93 23.92
C ALA A 299 17.26 3.36 25.09
N ALA A 300 18.31 2.59 24.80
CA ALA A 300 19.22 2.07 25.81
C ALA A 300 20.06 3.16 26.48
N CYS A 301 20.23 4.33 25.84
CA CYS A 301 20.88 5.49 26.42
C CYS A 301 19.93 6.35 27.31
N GLY A 302 18.64 6.01 27.38
CA GLY A 302 17.64 6.72 28.18
C GLY A 302 17.86 6.51 29.67
N GLY A 303 17.81 7.59 30.46
CA GLY A 303 17.96 7.58 31.90
C GLY A 303 17.76 8.94 32.54
N GLU A 304 17.76 9.01 33.87
CA GLU A 304 17.75 10.31 34.57
C GLU A 304 19.07 11.06 34.33
N VAL A 305 18.95 12.32 33.93
CA VAL A 305 20.10 13.18 33.72
C VAL A 305 20.54 13.71 35.08
N ALA A 306 21.74 13.34 35.50
CA ALA A 306 22.32 13.84 36.74
C ALA A 306 22.52 15.36 36.72
N ASP A 307 22.49 15.99 37.89
CA ASP A 307 22.92 17.41 38.02
C ASP A 307 24.41 17.52 37.69
N PHE A 308 24.76 18.47 36.85
CA PHE A 308 26.13 18.65 36.37
C PHE A 308 27.09 19.16 37.45
N GLY A 309 26.56 19.80 38.52
CA GLY A 309 27.37 20.30 39.63
C GLY A 309 28.60 21.07 39.14
N ASP A 310 29.80 20.70 39.66
CA ASP A 310 31.09 21.27 39.28
C ASP A 310 31.76 20.55 38.08
N ALA A 311 31.08 19.62 37.40
CA ALA A 311 31.63 18.92 36.25
C ALA A 311 31.84 19.89 35.08
N PRO A 312 32.87 19.68 34.24
CA PRO A 312 33.04 20.46 33.03
C PRO A 312 31.88 20.24 32.07
N VAL A 313 31.19 21.33 31.71
CA VAL A 313 30.02 21.28 30.80
C VAL A 313 30.45 21.73 29.41
N TYR A 314 30.09 20.92 28.43
CA TYR A 314 30.25 21.23 27.01
C TYR A 314 28.90 21.54 26.41
N GLY A 315 28.83 22.56 25.54
CA GLY A 315 27.60 22.98 24.89
C GLY A 315 27.73 23.05 23.39
N GLY A 316 26.68 22.62 22.69
CA GLY A 316 26.48 22.79 21.26
C GLY A 316 25.19 23.58 21.01
N LEU A 317 25.24 24.60 20.17
CA LEU A 317 24.07 25.39 19.79
C LEU A 317 23.90 25.34 18.28
N ASP A 318 22.71 24.94 17.86
CA ASP A 318 22.26 24.96 16.46
C ASP A 318 21.09 25.95 16.36
N LEU A 319 21.25 26.96 15.50
CA LEU A 319 20.28 28.05 15.33
C LEU A 319 19.56 27.90 14.00
N SER A 320 18.25 27.84 14.07
CA SER A 320 17.42 27.87 12.86
C SER A 320 16.96 29.28 12.53
N GLU A 321 16.72 29.56 11.25
CA GLU A 321 16.35 30.90 10.79
C GLU A 321 14.82 31.09 10.66
N THR A 322 14.05 30.06 10.23
CA THR A 322 12.61 30.24 9.94
C THR A 322 11.71 29.04 10.15
N GLN A 323 12.14 27.82 9.89
CA GLN A 323 11.24 26.63 9.85
C GLN A 323 11.79 25.39 10.55
N ASP A 324 12.99 25.46 11.09
CA ASP A 324 13.66 24.36 11.73
C ASP A 324 13.77 24.55 13.24
N LEU A 325 14.13 23.50 13.97
CA LEU A 325 14.34 23.53 15.41
C LEU A 325 15.64 24.30 15.75
N THR A 326 15.58 25.25 16.71
CA THR A 326 16.78 25.69 17.40
C THR A 326 17.06 24.71 18.55
N ALA A 327 18.28 24.22 18.65
CA ALA A 327 18.69 23.27 19.67
C ALA A 327 19.88 23.75 20.46
N LEU A 328 19.80 23.70 21.79
CA LEU A 328 20.94 23.80 22.71
C LEU A 328 21.12 22.47 23.41
N VAL A 329 22.27 21.86 23.24
CA VAL A 329 22.60 20.60 23.90
C VAL A 329 23.76 20.85 24.86
N LEU A 330 23.53 20.60 26.14
CA LEU A 330 24.57 20.59 27.18
C LEU A 330 24.92 19.14 27.53
N MET A 331 26.21 18.87 27.74
CA MET A 331 26.71 17.56 28.12
C MET A 331 27.86 17.67 29.14
N ALA A 332 27.88 16.73 30.06
CA ALA A 332 28.95 16.65 31.08
C ALA A 332 29.29 15.15 31.37
N PRO A 333 30.58 14.81 31.57
CA PRO A 333 30.98 13.50 32.04
C PRO A 333 30.83 13.47 33.59
N ILE A 334 29.99 12.53 34.08
CA ILE A 334 29.77 12.25 35.49
C ILE A 334 29.94 10.78 35.73
N ASP A 335 30.82 10.40 36.63
CA ASP A 335 31.13 8.99 36.99
C ASP A 335 31.43 8.11 35.78
N GLY A 336 32.10 8.67 34.75
CA GLY A 336 32.49 7.92 33.55
C GLY A 336 31.36 7.74 32.49
N VAL A 337 30.20 8.34 32.76
CA VAL A 337 29.05 8.35 31.80
C VAL A 337 28.81 9.79 31.32
N TRP A 338 28.51 9.95 30.03
CA TRP A 338 28.11 11.23 29.47
C TRP A 338 26.62 11.47 29.71
N HIS A 339 26.29 12.52 30.48
CA HIS A 339 24.93 13.00 30.67
C HIS A 339 24.66 14.14 29.69
N VAL A 340 23.54 14.01 28.96
CA VAL A 340 23.15 14.94 27.89
C VAL A 340 21.83 15.59 28.23
N LYS A 341 21.76 16.93 28.21
CA LYS A 341 20.55 17.72 28.46
C LYS A 341 20.22 18.58 27.24
N PRO A 342 19.33 18.12 26.37
CA PRO A 342 18.88 18.90 25.21
C PRO A 342 17.77 19.86 25.62
N THR A 343 17.76 21.05 24.97
CA THR A 343 16.66 22.00 25.01
C THR A 343 16.36 22.43 23.59
N PHE A 344 15.09 22.39 23.20
CA PHE A 344 14.64 22.72 21.86
C PHE A 344 13.67 23.89 21.89
N TRP A 345 13.74 24.72 20.87
CA TRP A 345 12.79 25.80 20.64
C TRP A 345 12.22 25.69 19.23
N LEU A 346 10.91 25.87 19.14
CA LEU A 346 10.20 25.95 17.86
C LEU A 346 9.91 27.43 17.56
N PRO A 347 9.97 27.87 16.29
CA PRO A 347 9.47 29.19 15.90
C PRO A 347 7.99 29.31 16.28
N GLY A 348 7.60 30.43 16.91
CA GLY A 348 6.23 30.63 17.39
C GLY A 348 5.17 30.93 16.33
N ASP A 349 5.58 31.25 15.10
CA ASP A 349 4.70 31.60 13.99
C ASP A 349 4.70 30.46 12.96
N GLY A 350 3.76 29.52 13.10
CA GLY A 350 3.57 28.47 12.07
C GLY A 350 3.33 27.04 12.57
N LEU A 351 2.97 26.88 13.86
CA LEU A 351 2.44 25.60 14.38
C LEU A 351 0.94 25.48 14.14
#